data_dfae8da5cb995149891fe34e6ecede09
#
_entry.id   dfae8da5cb995149891fe34e6ecede09
#
_cell.length_a   1.000
_cell.length_b   1.000
_cell.length_c   1.000
_cell.angle_alpha   90.00
_cell.angle_beta   90.00
_cell.angle_gamma   90.00
#
_symmetry.space_group_name_H-M   'P 1'
#
loop_
_entity.id
_entity.type
_entity.pdbx_description
1 polymer ?
#
loop_
_entity_poly.entity_id
_entity_poly.type
_entity_poly.pdbx_seq_one_letter_code
_entity_poly.pdbx_strand_id
1 'polypeptide(L)'
;MAAPVAAATARRGAPLLWRVEWYGRRSHLFGTVHLPLDLDAALGEEGRAALADAKRVFLEIDTSPDAALTFLLQALHRARLPENESLHALLRPTAWTRLTTATKGFLPPELLDRLEPWFVALTVVHLAVPPGRPVPGIRPGTLPLDQQIGERARAHGIPIEGLESILDHLQVLSRMPRKEGVEMVEEALANPAANRDALATLVGAYIAEDDRPLLKAFGQLARRKPALAERLLYRRNQAWCERLMLWLRDGRMFVAAGAAHMFGDRGLVTLLRERGYLVERVRPTAASPSTSVRTRG
;
A
#
# COMPACT_ATOMS: atom_id res chain seq x y z
N MET A 1 32.50 -30.28 4.16
CA MET A 1 32.11 -29.63 2.88
C MET A 1 30.58 -29.60 2.81
N ALA A 2 29.97 -28.45 3.08
CA ALA A 2 28.53 -28.29 3.00
C ALA A 2 28.18 -27.89 1.56
N ALA A 3 27.27 -28.64 0.93
CA ALA A 3 26.76 -28.34 -0.41
C ALA A 3 26.03 -27.02 -0.43
N PRO A 4 26.13 -26.20 -1.52
CA PRO A 4 25.39 -24.96 -1.63
C PRO A 4 23.90 -25.29 -1.78
N VAL A 5 23.07 -24.71 -0.91
CA VAL A 5 21.62 -24.71 -1.04
C VAL A 5 21.30 -23.98 -2.37
N ALA A 6 20.83 -24.75 -3.34
CA ALA A 6 20.35 -24.22 -4.59
C ALA A 6 19.25 -23.21 -4.30
N ALA A 7 19.49 -21.95 -4.66
CA ALA A 7 18.46 -20.93 -4.67
C ALA A 7 17.36 -21.40 -5.60
N ALA A 8 16.23 -21.79 -5.04
CA ALA A 8 15.02 -22.07 -5.81
C ALA A 8 14.72 -20.82 -6.61
N THR A 9 14.83 -20.92 -7.93
CA THR A 9 14.33 -19.90 -8.87
C THR A 9 12.84 -19.80 -8.66
N ALA A 10 12.44 -18.87 -7.79
CA ALA A 10 11.04 -18.53 -7.59
C ALA A 10 10.45 -18.19 -8.97
N ARG A 11 9.43 -18.91 -9.37
CA ARG A 11 8.62 -18.52 -10.54
C ARG A 11 8.19 -17.10 -10.29
N ARG A 12 8.68 -16.17 -11.10
CA ARG A 12 8.23 -14.78 -11.08
C ARG A 12 6.79 -14.80 -11.58
N GLY A 13 5.85 -14.58 -10.68
CA GLY A 13 4.45 -14.36 -11.03
C GLY A 13 4.27 -13.03 -11.78
N ALA A 14 3.02 -12.60 -12.01
CA ALA A 14 2.75 -11.31 -12.64
C ALA A 14 2.67 -10.22 -11.57
N PRO A 15 3.39 -9.10 -11.70
CA PRO A 15 3.31 -7.99 -10.75
C PRO A 15 1.86 -7.55 -10.56
N LEU A 16 1.54 -6.86 -9.45
CA LEU A 16 0.23 -6.24 -9.26
C LEU A 16 0.07 -5.04 -10.21
N LEU A 17 0.27 -5.32 -11.49
CA LEU A 17 0.22 -4.37 -12.59
C LEU A 17 -0.86 -4.76 -13.57
N TRP A 18 -1.68 -3.79 -13.98
CA TRP A 18 -2.70 -3.95 -15.01
C TRP A 18 -2.49 -2.92 -16.10
N ARG A 19 -2.62 -3.37 -17.35
CA ARG A 19 -2.72 -2.51 -18.50
C ARG A 19 -4.18 -2.05 -18.64
N VAL A 20 -4.35 -0.74 -18.80
CA VAL A 20 -5.65 -0.11 -19.05
C VAL A 20 -5.61 0.46 -20.45
N GLU A 21 -6.53 0.02 -21.31
CA GLU A 21 -6.57 0.47 -22.70
C GLU A 21 -7.92 1.14 -23.02
N TRP A 22 -7.84 2.26 -23.73
CA TRP A 22 -8.97 2.99 -24.27
C TRP A 22 -8.68 3.40 -25.71
N TYR A 23 -9.37 2.78 -26.68
CA TYR A 23 -9.19 3.03 -28.12
C TYR A 23 -7.70 3.06 -28.55
N GLY A 24 -6.96 2.03 -28.18
CA GLY A 24 -5.53 1.87 -28.49
C GLY A 24 -4.57 2.71 -27.65
N ARG A 25 -5.05 3.56 -26.76
CA ARG A 25 -4.23 4.33 -25.83
C ARG A 25 -4.06 3.56 -24.54
N ARG A 26 -2.82 3.39 -24.09
CA ARG A 26 -2.45 2.56 -22.95
C ARG A 26 -2.05 3.39 -21.74
N SER A 27 -2.49 2.94 -20.59
CA SER A 27 -2.12 3.40 -19.25
C SER A 27 -1.92 2.19 -18.35
N HIS A 28 -1.41 2.38 -17.13
CA HIS A 28 -1.18 1.28 -16.20
C HIS A 28 -1.73 1.60 -14.82
N LEU A 29 -2.29 0.57 -14.16
CA LEU A 29 -2.59 0.59 -12.73
C LEU A 29 -1.59 -0.31 -12.02
N PHE A 30 -1.06 0.14 -10.91
CA PHE A 30 -0.13 -0.62 -10.07
C PHE A 30 -0.64 -0.68 -8.63
N GLY A 31 -0.81 -1.90 -8.12
CA GLY A 31 -1.19 -2.13 -6.73
C GLY A 31 0.03 -2.09 -5.83
N THR A 32 0.15 -1.07 -4.98
CA THR A 32 1.23 -0.94 -4.00
C THR A 32 0.90 -1.60 -2.67
N VAL A 33 1.91 -1.74 -1.85
CA VAL A 33 1.80 -1.88 -0.40
C VAL A 33 2.60 -0.74 0.24
N HIS A 34 2.06 -0.14 1.31
CA HIS A 34 2.71 0.98 2.00
C HIS A 34 3.90 0.51 2.84
N LEU A 35 4.79 -0.27 2.22
CA LEU A 35 5.94 -0.90 2.86
C LEU A 35 7.22 -0.65 2.04
N PRO A 36 8.38 -0.59 2.69
CA PRO A 36 9.66 -0.41 2.03
C PRO A 36 10.15 -1.71 1.38
N LEU A 37 9.65 -2.00 0.19
CA LEU A 37 10.06 -3.13 -0.65
C LEU A 37 10.96 -2.65 -1.79
N ASP A 38 11.51 -3.60 -2.55
CA ASP A 38 12.24 -3.31 -3.78
C ASP A 38 11.27 -2.89 -4.89
N LEU A 39 11.33 -1.62 -5.28
CA LEU A 39 10.47 -1.08 -6.32
C LEU A 39 10.69 -1.74 -7.68
N ASP A 40 11.96 -1.98 -8.06
CA ASP A 40 12.26 -2.57 -9.38
C ASP A 40 11.80 -4.01 -9.48
N ALA A 41 11.94 -4.76 -8.38
CA ALA A 41 11.40 -6.11 -8.30
C ALA A 41 9.86 -6.10 -8.32
N ALA A 42 9.22 -5.16 -7.61
CA ALA A 42 7.76 -5.05 -7.54
C ALA A 42 7.12 -4.62 -8.87
N LEU A 43 7.79 -3.73 -9.62
CA LEU A 43 7.30 -3.26 -10.93
C LEU A 43 7.49 -4.31 -12.04
N GLY A 44 8.54 -5.12 -11.96
CA GLY A 44 8.97 -5.95 -13.07
C GLY A 44 9.45 -5.12 -14.28
N GLU A 45 9.66 -5.74 -15.42
CA GLU A 45 10.17 -5.06 -16.62
C GLU A 45 9.13 -4.10 -17.21
N GLU A 46 7.89 -4.60 -17.43
CA GLU A 46 6.82 -3.79 -18.02
C GLU A 46 6.44 -2.61 -17.12
N GLY A 47 6.38 -2.82 -15.79
CA GLY A 47 6.06 -1.73 -14.85
C GLY A 47 7.12 -0.64 -14.83
N ARG A 48 8.41 -1.00 -14.91
CA ARG A 48 9.48 -0.02 -15.02
C ARG A 48 9.40 0.77 -16.33
N ALA A 49 9.15 0.08 -17.43
CA ALA A 49 8.98 0.72 -18.75
C ALA A 49 7.75 1.64 -18.75
N ALA A 50 6.62 1.18 -18.18
CA ALA A 50 5.40 1.94 -18.10
C ALA A 50 5.55 3.21 -17.24
N LEU A 51 6.26 3.13 -16.12
CA LEU A 51 6.55 4.28 -15.27
C LEU A 51 7.46 5.29 -15.97
N ALA A 52 8.51 4.81 -16.65
CA ALA A 52 9.44 5.66 -17.39
C ALA A 52 8.79 6.36 -18.59
N ASP A 53 7.82 5.72 -19.27
CA ASP A 53 7.08 6.27 -20.41
C ASP A 53 5.87 7.13 -19.99
N ALA A 54 5.55 7.19 -18.71
CA ALA A 54 4.36 7.88 -18.24
C ALA A 54 4.44 9.40 -18.52
N LYS A 55 3.33 9.97 -19.00
CA LYS A 55 3.17 11.44 -19.09
C LYS A 55 2.80 12.04 -17.75
N ARG A 56 2.19 11.25 -16.87
CA ARG A 56 1.73 11.63 -15.54
C ARG A 56 1.63 10.41 -14.64
N VAL A 57 1.98 10.61 -13.38
CA VAL A 57 1.83 9.61 -12.31
C VAL A 57 0.72 10.07 -11.37
N PHE A 58 -0.17 9.14 -11.04
CA PHE A 58 -1.17 9.34 -9.99
C PHE A 58 -0.81 8.47 -8.80
N LEU A 59 -0.78 9.08 -7.61
CA LEU A 59 -0.66 8.41 -6.32
C LEU A 59 -1.93 8.67 -5.50
N GLU A 60 -2.15 7.96 -4.41
CA GLU A 60 -3.31 8.22 -3.54
C GLU A 60 -3.35 9.69 -3.12
N ILE A 61 -2.22 10.22 -2.66
CA ILE A 61 -1.99 11.64 -2.37
C ILE A 61 -0.66 12.07 -3.00
N ASP A 62 -0.46 13.37 -3.17
CA ASP A 62 0.86 13.91 -3.54
C ASP A 62 1.90 13.58 -2.46
N THR A 63 3.06 13.08 -2.89
CA THR A 63 4.20 12.71 -2.04
C THR A 63 5.38 13.67 -2.17
N SER A 64 5.16 14.88 -2.69
CA SER A 64 6.19 15.92 -2.71
C SER A 64 6.59 16.33 -1.28
N PRO A 65 7.81 16.85 -1.07
CA PRO A 65 8.24 17.29 0.26
C PRO A 65 7.26 18.27 0.93
N ASP A 66 6.72 19.23 0.18
CA ASP A 66 5.76 20.21 0.68
C ASP A 66 4.42 19.55 1.04
N ALA A 67 3.96 18.61 0.22
CA ALA A 67 2.77 17.82 0.51
C ALA A 67 2.97 16.93 1.74
N ALA A 68 4.13 16.31 1.90
CA ALA A 68 4.46 15.49 3.07
C ALA A 68 4.48 16.33 4.36
N LEU A 69 5.04 17.55 4.33
CA LEU A 69 5.01 18.47 5.45
C LEU A 69 3.57 18.90 5.77
N THR A 70 2.80 19.26 4.75
CA THR A 70 1.38 19.61 4.89
C THR A 70 0.60 18.45 5.52
N PHE A 71 0.80 17.23 5.02
CA PHE A 71 0.19 16.03 5.59
C PHE A 71 0.53 15.86 7.06
N LEU A 72 1.81 15.95 7.43
CA LEU A 72 2.27 15.80 8.81
C LEU A 72 1.61 16.83 9.74
N LEU A 73 1.65 18.11 9.39
CA LEU A 73 1.08 19.19 10.20
C LEU A 73 -0.44 19.02 10.37
N GLN A 74 -1.15 18.72 9.28
CA GLN A 74 -2.59 18.50 9.30
C GLN A 74 -2.97 17.20 10.05
N ALA A 75 -2.18 16.14 9.92
CA ALA A 75 -2.38 14.90 10.65
C ALA A 75 -2.21 15.10 12.17
N LEU A 76 -1.13 15.75 12.59
CA LEU A 76 -0.88 16.05 14.01
C LEU A 76 -1.96 16.94 14.64
N HIS A 77 -2.45 17.93 13.88
CA HIS A 77 -3.56 18.78 14.35
C HIS A 77 -4.83 17.96 14.59
N ARG A 78 -5.18 17.05 13.68
CA ARG A 78 -6.38 16.20 13.76
C ARG A 78 -6.24 15.02 14.71
N ALA A 79 -5.00 14.61 14.95
CA ALA A 79 -4.69 13.48 15.83
C ALA A 79 -4.72 13.82 17.31
N ARG A 80 -4.94 15.07 17.67
CA ARG A 80 -4.90 15.50 19.07
C ARG A 80 -6.24 15.24 19.75
N LEU A 81 -6.21 14.50 20.87
CA LEU A 81 -7.35 14.31 21.75
C LEU A 81 -7.74 15.63 22.45
N PRO A 82 -9.03 15.83 22.79
CA PRO A 82 -9.47 16.90 23.69
C PRO A 82 -8.67 16.91 25.00
N GLU A 83 -8.59 18.08 25.64
CA GLU A 83 -7.75 18.26 26.84
C GLU A 83 -8.16 17.38 28.03
N ASN A 84 -9.44 17.08 28.14
CA ASN A 84 -10.05 16.24 29.20
C ASN A 84 -10.05 14.76 28.87
N GLU A 85 -9.45 14.33 27.77
CA GLU A 85 -9.39 12.93 27.35
C GLU A 85 -7.95 12.43 27.24
N SER A 86 -7.76 11.12 27.42
CA SER A 86 -6.44 10.49 27.29
C SER A 86 -6.56 9.13 26.58
N LEU A 87 -5.59 8.80 25.77
CA LEU A 87 -5.53 7.49 25.08
C LEU A 87 -5.39 6.36 26.10
N HIS A 88 -4.65 6.58 27.19
CA HIS A 88 -4.52 5.61 28.28
C HIS A 88 -5.87 5.23 28.87
N ALA A 89 -6.77 6.20 29.06
CA ALA A 89 -8.11 5.93 29.59
C ALA A 89 -9.02 5.20 28.57
N LEU A 90 -8.73 5.31 27.27
CA LEU A 90 -9.50 4.66 26.21
C LEU A 90 -9.06 3.22 25.96
N LEU A 91 -7.81 2.88 26.24
CA LEU A 91 -7.24 1.55 25.99
C LEU A 91 -7.31 0.66 27.24
N ARG A 92 -7.36 -0.64 27.02
CA ARG A 92 -7.15 -1.60 28.11
C ARG A 92 -5.73 -1.44 28.69
N PRO A 93 -5.52 -1.61 30.01
CA PRO A 93 -4.20 -1.42 30.63
C PRO A 93 -3.09 -2.24 29.97
N THR A 94 -3.38 -3.47 29.57
CA THR A 94 -2.43 -4.33 28.87
C THR A 94 -2.05 -3.80 27.46
N ALA A 95 -2.99 -3.19 26.76
CA ALA A 95 -2.76 -2.58 25.45
C ALA A 95 -1.90 -1.32 25.61
N TRP A 96 -2.21 -0.49 26.60
CA TRP A 96 -1.37 0.69 26.92
C TRP A 96 0.08 0.32 27.24
N THR A 97 0.30 -0.67 28.13
CA THR A 97 1.63 -1.14 28.47
C THR A 97 2.41 -1.65 27.24
N ARG A 98 1.74 -2.41 26.37
CA ARG A 98 2.36 -2.88 25.13
C ARG A 98 2.66 -1.75 24.17
N LEU A 99 1.75 -0.79 24.05
CA LEU A 99 1.92 0.38 23.18
C LEU A 99 3.13 1.22 23.62
N THR A 100 3.21 1.58 24.91
CA THR A 100 4.32 2.36 25.46
C THR A 100 5.65 1.62 25.34
N THR A 101 5.64 0.28 25.46
CA THR A 101 6.83 -0.54 25.22
C THR A 101 7.24 -0.52 23.75
N ALA A 102 6.29 -0.63 22.81
CA ALA A 102 6.57 -0.62 21.37
C ALA A 102 7.07 0.75 20.87
N THR A 103 6.61 1.83 21.49
CA THR A 103 6.99 3.21 21.13
C THR A 103 8.20 3.75 21.91
N LYS A 104 8.77 2.94 22.82
CA LYS A 104 9.90 3.33 23.64
C LYS A 104 11.09 3.79 22.79
N GLY A 105 11.57 4.99 23.06
CA GLY A 105 12.76 5.56 22.43
C GLY A 105 12.48 6.47 21.24
N PHE A 106 11.23 6.55 20.74
CA PHE A 106 10.89 7.50 19.68
C PHE A 106 9.64 8.36 19.96
N LEU A 107 8.70 7.90 20.82
CA LEU A 107 7.54 8.69 21.21
C LEU A 107 7.30 8.60 22.73
N PRO A 108 7.45 9.73 23.47
CA PRO A 108 7.19 9.77 24.91
C PRO A 108 5.74 9.40 25.25
N PRO A 109 5.49 8.67 26.35
CA PRO A 109 4.14 8.29 26.77
C PRO A 109 3.18 9.48 26.92
N GLU A 110 3.68 10.63 27.35
CA GLU A 110 2.90 11.85 27.57
C GLU A 110 2.37 12.43 26.25
N LEU A 111 3.16 12.34 25.18
CA LEU A 111 2.73 12.74 23.85
C LEU A 111 1.80 11.71 23.24
N LEU A 112 2.12 10.43 23.43
CA LEU A 112 1.30 9.30 22.98
C LEU A 112 -0.10 9.37 23.57
N ASP A 113 -0.22 9.71 24.85
CA ASP A 113 -1.48 9.81 25.59
C ASP A 113 -2.42 10.90 25.06
N ARG A 114 -1.89 11.84 24.28
CA ARG A 114 -2.66 12.94 23.66
C ARG A 114 -3.11 12.65 22.23
N LEU A 115 -2.88 11.44 21.71
CA LEU A 115 -3.18 11.10 20.33
C LEU A 115 -4.50 10.33 20.19
N GLU A 116 -5.24 10.66 19.16
CA GLU A 116 -6.44 9.94 18.74
C GLU A 116 -6.11 8.48 18.35
N PRO A 117 -6.95 7.50 18.73
CA PRO A 117 -6.71 6.10 18.44
C PRO A 117 -6.47 5.78 16.96
N TRP A 118 -7.17 6.45 16.03
CA TRP A 118 -6.99 6.23 14.60
C TRP A 118 -5.55 6.52 14.14
N PHE A 119 -4.96 7.60 14.67
CA PHE A 119 -3.60 7.98 14.32
C PHE A 119 -2.58 6.97 14.86
N VAL A 120 -2.79 6.54 16.11
CA VAL A 120 -1.94 5.54 16.75
C VAL A 120 -2.05 4.19 16.03
N ALA A 121 -3.24 3.78 15.60
CA ALA A 121 -3.44 2.56 14.84
C ALA A 121 -2.62 2.53 13.55
N LEU A 122 -2.55 3.64 12.82
CA LEU A 122 -1.73 3.76 11.62
C LEU A 122 -0.23 3.71 11.93
N THR A 123 0.19 4.31 13.04
CA THR A 123 1.59 4.33 13.47
C THR A 123 2.03 2.96 13.98
N VAL A 124 1.19 2.32 14.81
CA VAL A 124 1.51 1.02 15.42
C VAL A 124 1.65 -0.11 14.41
N VAL A 125 0.88 -0.07 13.33
CA VAL A 125 1.03 -1.06 12.25
C VAL A 125 2.45 -1.03 11.67
N HIS A 126 3.05 0.15 11.54
CA HIS A 126 4.43 0.28 11.08
C HIS A 126 5.47 -0.11 12.14
N LEU A 127 5.11 0.01 13.42
CA LEU A 127 5.95 -0.36 14.57
C LEU A 127 5.84 -1.84 14.94
N ALA A 128 4.79 -2.52 14.53
CA ALA A 128 4.57 -3.95 14.81
C ALA A 128 5.59 -4.86 14.10
N VAL A 129 6.52 -4.29 13.34
CA VAL A 129 7.73 -4.98 12.87
C VAL A 129 8.78 -4.88 13.99
N PRO A 130 8.93 -5.88 14.89
CA PRO A 130 9.85 -5.78 16.01
C PRO A 130 11.28 -5.59 15.51
N PRO A 131 12.08 -4.69 16.12
CA PRO A 131 13.51 -4.67 15.89
C PRO A 131 14.08 -6.04 16.25
N GLY A 132 14.80 -6.69 15.36
CA GLY A 132 15.49 -7.96 15.61
C GLY A 132 15.03 -9.18 14.81
N ARG A 133 13.85 -9.17 14.19
CA ARG A 133 13.44 -10.20 13.21
C ARG A 133 12.88 -9.55 11.96
N PRO A 134 13.69 -9.36 10.91
CA PRO A 134 13.23 -8.75 9.67
C PRO A 134 12.11 -9.60 9.02
N VAL A 135 11.08 -8.94 8.51
CA VAL A 135 10.13 -9.58 7.60
C VAL A 135 10.82 -9.71 6.25
N PRO A 136 10.94 -10.93 5.70
CA PRO A 136 11.59 -11.13 4.41
C PRO A 136 10.96 -10.23 3.33
N GLY A 137 11.81 -9.52 2.58
CA GLY A 137 11.40 -8.58 1.54
C GLY A 137 11.25 -7.14 2.00
N ILE A 138 11.03 -6.86 3.29
CA ILE A 138 11.06 -5.49 3.82
C ILE A 138 12.52 -5.02 3.90
N ARG A 139 12.77 -3.83 3.37
CA ARG A 139 14.10 -3.18 3.36
C ARG A 139 14.13 -2.00 4.34
N PRO A 140 14.59 -2.19 5.57
CA PRO A 140 14.69 -1.08 6.54
C PRO A 140 15.55 0.05 5.96
N GLY A 141 15.14 1.29 6.20
CA GLY A 141 15.85 2.48 5.72
C GLY A 141 15.53 2.88 4.28
N THR A 142 14.69 2.12 3.57
CA THR A 142 14.14 2.56 2.27
C THR A 142 12.73 3.14 2.46
N LEU A 143 12.30 3.94 1.50
CA LEU A 143 10.95 4.50 1.48
C LEU A 143 9.91 3.44 1.10
N PRO A 144 8.64 3.58 1.54
CA PRO A 144 7.52 2.81 1.01
C PRO A 144 7.40 2.90 -0.52
N LEU A 145 6.82 1.89 -1.17
CA LEU A 145 6.73 1.81 -2.64
C LEU A 145 6.12 3.07 -3.27
N ASP A 146 5.06 3.61 -2.67
CA ASP A 146 4.38 4.81 -3.20
C ASP A 146 5.33 6.02 -3.24
N GLN A 147 6.11 6.21 -2.18
CA GLN A 147 7.08 7.29 -2.09
C GLN A 147 8.24 7.06 -3.09
N GLN A 148 8.73 5.82 -3.23
CA GLN A 148 9.75 5.48 -4.23
C GLN A 148 9.27 5.77 -5.66
N ILE A 149 7.99 5.48 -5.98
CA ILE A 149 7.37 5.82 -7.27
C ILE A 149 7.36 7.34 -7.45
N GLY A 150 6.94 8.08 -6.43
CA GLY A 150 6.94 9.54 -6.46
C GLY A 150 8.34 10.13 -6.66
N GLU A 151 9.35 9.62 -5.96
CA GLU A 151 10.75 10.07 -6.15
C GLU A 151 11.25 9.76 -7.56
N ARG A 152 10.98 8.56 -8.06
CA ARG A 152 11.37 8.18 -9.43
C ARG A 152 10.68 9.05 -10.47
N ALA A 153 9.39 9.33 -10.34
CA ALA A 153 8.68 10.22 -11.24
C ALA A 153 9.27 11.63 -11.23
N ARG A 154 9.54 12.19 -10.05
CA ARG A 154 10.20 13.52 -9.93
C ARG A 154 11.58 13.56 -10.57
N ALA A 155 12.39 12.52 -10.34
CA ALA A 155 13.72 12.41 -10.93
C ALA A 155 13.71 12.40 -12.48
N HIS A 156 12.59 11.96 -13.08
CA HIS A 156 12.38 11.97 -14.52
C HIS A 156 11.56 13.17 -15.03
N GLY A 157 11.25 14.13 -14.16
CA GLY A 157 10.44 15.30 -14.53
C GLY A 157 8.98 14.97 -14.87
N ILE A 158 8.47 13.81 -14.43
CA ILE A 158 7.10 13.38 -14.69
C ILE A 158 6.16 14.03 -13.64
N PRO A 159 5.11 14.75 -14.06
CA PRO A 159 4.15 15.34 -13.14
C PRO A 159 3.45 14.30 -12.28
N ILE A 160 3.28 14.61 -10.99
CA ILE A 160 2.59 13.77 -10.03
C ILE A 160 1.31 14.45 -9.58
N GLU A 161 0.23 13.69 -9.49
CA GLU A 161 -1.04 14.14 -8.92
C GLU A 161 -1.58 13.15 -7.88
N GLY A 162 -2.26 13.67 -6.85
CA GLY A 162 -3.03 12.85 -5.94
C GLY A 162 -4.36 12.42 -6.56
N LEU A 163 -4.78 11.17 -6.35
CA LEU A 163 -6.14 10.72 -6.64
C LEU A 163 -7.16 11.41 -5.75
N GLU A 164 -6.73 11.84 -4.57
CA GLU A 164 -7.49 12.66 -3.64
C GLU A 164 -6.61 13.76 -3.02
N SER A 165 -7.22 14.74 -2.39
CA SER A 165 -6.49 15.75 -1.64
C SER A 165 -5.98 15.19 -0.29
N ILE A 166 -4.92 15.79 0.26
CA ILE A 166 -4.44 15.47 1.62
C ILE A 166 -5.56 15.61 2.65
N LEU A 167 -6.41 16.65 2.50
CA LEU A 167 -7.50 16.90 3.44
C LEU A 167 -8.57 15.81 3.37
N ASP A 168 -8.95 15.36 2.17
CA ASP A 168 -9.91 14.28 1.99
C ASP A 168 -9.36 12.97 2.55
N HIS A 169 -8.10 12.66 2.26
CA HIS A 169 -7.42 11.49 2.81
C HIS A 169 -7.43 11.47 4.35
N LEU A 170 -7.04 12.58 4.97
CA LEU A 170 -7.05 12.72 6.43
C LEU A 170 -8.48 12.68 7.00
N GLN A 171 -9.49 13.20 6.29
CA GLN A 171 -10.87 13.09 6.73
C GLN A 171 -11.37 11.65 6.76
N VAL A 172 -10.99 10.84 5.77
CA VAL A 172 -11.33 9.41 5.74
C VAL A 172 -10.83 8.70 7.00
N LEU A 173 -9.62 9.04 7.46
CA LEU A 173 -8.98 8.45 8.63
C LEU A 173 -9.53 9.05 9.93
N SER A 174 -9.58 10.37 10.04
CA SER A 174 -9.98 11.08 11.27
C SER A 174 -11.48 10.99 11.61
N ARG A 175 -12.33 10.70 10.62
CA ARG A 175 -13.76 10.41 10.85
C ARG A 175 -14.05 8.97 11.25
N MET A 176 -13.01 8.18 11.50
CA MET A 176 -13.18 6.84 12.06
C MET A 176 -13.83 6.95 13.45
N PRO A 177 -14.90 6.18 13.73
CA PRO A 177 -15.44 6.12 15.08
C PRO A 177 -14.33 5.76 16.07
N ARG A 178 -14.24 6.49 17.18
CA ARG A 178 -13.16 6.31 18.17
C ARG A 178 -13.07 4.87 18.66
N LYS A 179 -14.20 4.21 18.84
CA LYS A 179 -14.27 2.79 19.20
C LYS A 179 -13.55 1.90 18.17
N GLU A 180 -13.73 2.15 16.87
CA GLU A 180 -13.03 1.38 15.84
C GLU A 180 -11.52 1.60 15.89
N GLY A 181 -11.07 2.84 16.12
CA GLY A 181 -9.65 3.17 16.30
C GLY A 181 -9.05 2.44 17.51
N VAL A 182 -9.75 2.44 18.66
CA VAL A 182 -9.34 1.70 19.86
C VAL A 182 -9.22 0.21 19.57
N GLU A 183 -10.24 -0.39 18.94
CA GLU A 183 -10.22 -1.81 18.55
C GLU A 183 -9.03 -2.14 17.64
N MET A 184 -8.73 -1.28 16.66
CA MET A 184 -7.58 -1.48 15.77
C MET A 184 -6.24 -1.43 16.52
N VAL A 185 -6.07 -0.48 17.44
CA VAL A 185 -4.87 -0.42 18.30
C VAL A 185 -4.74 -1.70 19.13
N GLU A 186 -5.82 -2.10 19.80
CA GLU A 186 -5.82 -3.28 20.66
C GLU A 186 -5.60 -4.58 19.87
N GLU A 187 -6.23 -4.73 18.71
CA GLU A 187 -6.01 -5.87 17.80
C GLU A 187 -4.56 -5.94 17.33
N ALA A 188 -3.97 -4.78 16.95
CA ALA A 188 -2.57 -4.72 16.51
C ALA A 188 -1.59 -5.12 17.62
N LEU A 189 -1.92 -4.82 18.88
CA LEU A 189 -1.09 -5.11 20.04
C LEU A 189 -1.39 -6.45 20.70
N ALA A 190 -2.51 -7.10 20.36
CA ALA A 190 -2.96 -8.33 21.04
C ALA A 190 -1.95 -9.49 20.86
N ASN A 191 -1.45 -9.68 19.66
CA ASN A 191 -0.49 -10.72 19.33
C ASN A 191 0.54 -10.24 18.30
N PRO A 192 1.61 -9.54 18.71
CA PRO A 192 2.60 -8.99 17.79
C PRO A 192 3.31 -10.06 16.93
N ALA A 193 3.49 -11.28 17.46
CA ALA A 193 4.10 -12.37 16.71
C ALA A 193 3.19 -12.84 15.56
N ALA A 194 1.91 -13.11 15.86
CA ALA A 194 0.94 -13.51 14.82
C ALA A 194 0.73 -12.41 13.77
N ASN A 195 0.69 -11.13 14.18
CA ASN A 195 0.57 -10.01 13.24
C ASN A 195 1.77 -9.91 12.32
N ARG A 196 2.97 -10.14 12.86
CA ARG A 196 4.19 -10.18 12.06
C ARG A 196 4.18 -11.35 11.06
N ASP A 197 3.75 -12.55 11.48
CA ASP A 197 3.67 -13.72 10.61
C ASP A 197 2.61 -13.53 9.52
N ALA A 198 1.49 -12.87 9.85
CA ALA A 198 0.49 -12.46 8.86
C ALA A 198 1.07 -11.44 7.87
N LEU A 199 1.79 -10.42 8.36
CA LEU A 199 2.49 -9.46 7.51
C LEU A 199 3.51 -10.15 6.61
N ALA A 200 4.34 -11.05 7.15
CA ALA A 200 5.32 -11.82 6.37
C ALA A 200 4.63 -12.66 5.27
N THR A 201 3.48 -13.25 5.59
CA THR A 201 2.67 -13.98 4.61
C THR A 201 2.17 -13.07 3.49
N LEU A 202 1.64 -11.89 3.82
CA LEU A 202 1.14 -10.93 2.83
C LEU A 202 2.28 -10.34 1.97
N VAL A 203 3.41 -10.01 2.58
CA VAL A 203 4.62 -9.53 1.87
C VAL A 203 5.16 -10.63 0.95
N GLY A 204 5.26 -11.86 1.46
CA GLY A 204 5.68 -13.01 0.65
C GLY A 204 4.76 -13.25 -0.54
N ALA A 205 3.44 -13.18 -0.33
CA ALA A 205 2.45 -13.30 -1.38
C ALA A 205 2.56 -12.17 -2.42
N TYR A 206 2.75 -10.93 -1.96
CA TYR A 206 2.97 -9.78 -2.84
C TYR A 206 4.21 -9.95 -3.72
N ILE A 207 5.34 -10.35 -3.13
CA ILE A 207 6.60 -10.58 -3.86
C ILE A 207 6.51 -11.80 -4.80
N ALA A 208 5.81 -12.85 -4.38
CA ALA A 208 5.55 -14.03 -5.19
C ALA A 208 4.44 -13.81 -6.24
N GLU A 209 3.79 -12.63 -6.21
CA GLU A 209 2.69 -12.25 -7.09
C GLU A 209 1.49 -13.22 -7.00
N ASP A 210 1.29 -13.79 -5.81
CA ASP A 210 0.15 -14.64 -5.49
C ASP A 210 -0.98 -13.79 -4.88
N ASP A 211 -2.00 -13.52 -5.68
CA ASP A 211 -3.14 -12.68 -5.26
C ASP A 211 -4.02 -13.34 -4.18
N ARG A 212 -3.99 -14.67 -4.04
CA ARG A 212 -4.92 -15.42 -3.18
C ARG A 212 -4.87 -15.00 -1.70
N PRO A 213 -3.69 -14.88 -1.05
CA PRO A 213 -3.62 -14.42 0.33
C PRO A 213 -4.08 -12.96 0.48
N LEU A 214 -3.79 -12.09 -0.51
CA LEU A 214 -4.21 -10.70 -0.53
C LEU A 214 -5.74 -10.59 -0.63
N LEU A 215 -6.33 -11.27 -1.60
CA LEU A 215 -7.79 -11.33 -1.78
C LEU A 215 -8.50 -11.87 -0.54
N LYS A 216 -7.94 -12.91 0.10
CA LYS A 216 -8.46 -13.46 1.35
C LYS A 216 -8.44 -12.43 2.46
N ALA A 217 -7.33 -11.72 2.66
CA ALA A 217 -7.18 -10.70 3.69
C ALA A 217 -8.16 -9.53 3.48
N PHE A 218 -8.23 -8.98 2.26
CA PHE A 218 -9.13 -7.87 1.95
C PHE A 218 -10.60 -8.28 2.02
N GLY A 219 -10.94 -9.47 1.53
CA GLY A 219 -12.30 -10.01 1.65
C GLY A 219 -12.71 -10.26 3.11
N GLN A 220 -11.78 -10.66 3.99
CA GLN A 220 -12.04 -10.79 5.42
C GLN A 220 -12.28 -9.43 6.08
N LEU A 221 -11.48 -8.41 5.75
CA LEU A 221 -11.69 -7.04 6.23
C LEU A 221 -13.08 -6.53 5.84
N ALA A 222 -13.45 -6.66 4.57
CA ALA A 222 -14.75 -6.21 4.06
C ALA A 222 -15.93 -6.91 4.75
N ARG A 223 -15.81 -8.20 5.06
CA ARG A 223 -16.85 -8.95 5.78
C ARG A 223 -16.94 -8.59 7.27
N ARG A 224 -15.79 -8.44 7.94
CA ARG A 224 -15.74 -8.18 9.39
C ARG A 224 -16.03 -6.73 9.74
N LYS A 225 -15.59 -5.79 8.93
CA LYS A 225 -15.69 -4.34 9.15
C LYS A 225 -16.23 -3.64 7.89
N PRO A 226 -17.49 -3.91 7.48
CA PRO A 226 -18.02 -3.40 6.20
C PRO A 226 -18.07 -1.87 6.14
N ALA A 227 -18.37 -1.18 7.23
CA ALA A 227 -18.36 0.28 7.29
C ALA A 227 -16.94 0.85 7.11
N LEU A 228 -15.93 0.17 7.64
CA LEU A 228 -14.53 0.53 7.44
C LEU A 228 -14.12 0.34 5.98
N ALA A 229 -14.45 -0.81 5.37
CA ALA A 229 -14.19 -1.07 3.96
C ALA A 229 -14.90 -0.06 3.04
N GLU A 230 -16.15 0.30 3.36
CA GLU A 230 -16.89 1.34 2.63
C GLU A 230 -16.15 2.66 2.65
N ARG A 231 -15.66 3.08 3.81
CA ARG A 231 -14.96 4.36 4.01
C ARG A 231 -13.55 4.36 3.41
N LEU A 232 -12.75 3.33 3.71
CA LEU A 232 -11.34 3.29 3.33
C LEU A 232 -11.12 2.91 1.86
N LEU A 233 -12.02 2.14 1.26
CA LEU A 233 -11.84 1.60 -0.08
C LEU A 233 -12.93 2.05 -1.06
N TYR A 234 -14.18 1.67 -0.82
CA TYR A 234 -15.17 1.68 -1.89
C TYR A 234 -15.61 3.08 -2.34
N ARG A 235 -15.84 4.00 -1.40
CA ARG A 235 -16.17 5.39 -1.75
C ARG A 235 -15.01 6.09 -2.44
N ARG A 236 -13.80 5.83 -2.00
CA ARG A 236 -12.58 6.36 -2.62
C ARG A 236 -12.41 5.80 -4.03
N ASN A 237 -12.56 4.49 -4.22
CA ASN A 237 -12.49 3.85 -5.54
C ASN A 237 -13.48 4.48 -6.53
N GLN A 238 -14.71 4.75 -6.10
CA GLN A 238 -15.70 5.38 -6.96
C GLN A 238 -15.24 6.79 -7.39
N ALA A 239 -14.85 7.65 -6.44
CA ALA A 239 -14.38 9.00 -6.72
C ALA A 239 -13.09 9.00 -7.57
N TRP A 240 -12.16 8.10 -7.27
CA TRP A 240 -10.92 7.97 -8.04
C TRP A 240 -11.17 7.47 -9.47
N CYS A 241 -12.08 6.52 -9.64
CA CYS A 241 -12.45 6.05 -10.97
C CYS A 241 -13.01 7.18 -11.84
N GLU A 242 -13.90 8.02 -11.29
CA GLU A 242 -14.45 9.19 -11.98
C GLU A 242 -13.36 10.20 -12.37
N ARG A 243 -12.43 10.48 -11.46
CA ARG A 243 -11.28 11.34 -11.72
C ARG A 243 -10.36 10.75 -12.79
N LEU A 244 -10.03 9.47 -12.70
CA LEU A 244 -9.12 8.81 -13.64
C LEU A 244 -9.68 8.76 -15.07
N MET A 245 -10.99 8.62 -15.24
CA MET A 245 -11.61 8.60 -16.56
C MET A 245 -11.32 9.88 -17.39
N LEU A 246 -11.08 11.01 -16.74
CA LEU A 246 -10.70 12.26 -17.41
C LEU A 246 -9.31 12.18 -18.07
N TRP A 247 -8.42 11.36 -17.50
CA TRP A 247 -7.01 11.26 -17.91
C TRP A 247 -6.69 10.00 -18.70
N LEU A 248 -7.28 8.87 -18.36
CA LEU A 248 -6.99 7.59 -19.01
C LEU A 248 -7.28 7.56 -20.49
N ARG A 249 -8.18 8.46 -20.94
CA ARG A 249 -8.49 8.64 -22.36
C ARG A 249 -7.31 9.17 -23.17
N ASP A 250 -6.37 9.87 -22.53
CA ASP A 250 -5.18 10.41 -23.19
C ASP A 250 -4.05 9.38 -23.28
N GLY A 251 -4.10 8.32 -22.47
CA GLY A 251 -3.08 7.29 -22.39
C GLY A 251 -1.79 7.74 -21.70
N ARG A 252 -0.89 6.79 -21.47
CA ARG A 252 0.41 7.00 -20.81
C ARG A 252 0.30 7.56 -19.40
N MET A 253 -0.77 7.16 -18.67
CA MET A 253 -0.90 7.42 -17.24
C MET A 253 -0.37 6.22 -16.46
N PHE A 254 0.38 6.48 -15.39
CA PHE A 254 0.79 5.48 -14.41
C PHE A 254 0.10 5.77 -13.09
N VAL A 255 -0.80 4.88 -12.68
CA VAL A 255 -1.62 5.04 -11.47
C VAL A 255 -1.17 4.03 -10.44
N ALA A 256 -0.71 4.49 -9.28
CA ALA A 256 -0.30 3.62 -8.18
C ALA A 256 -1.13 3.91 -6.93
N ALA A 257 -1.78 2.88 -6.43
CA ALA A 257 -2.58 2.92 -5.20
C ALA A 257 -2.48 1.58 -4.46
N GLY A 258 -2.83 1.56 -3.18
CA GLY A 258 -2.76 0.36 -2.36
C GLY A 258 -3.49 -0.82 -3.02
N ALA A 259 -2.87 -2.00 -2.97
CA ALA A 259 -3.37 -3.21 -3.65
C ALA A 259 -4.84 -3.53 -3.33
N ALA A 260 -5.29 -3.19 -2.12
CA ALA A 260 -6.68 -3.38 -1.71
C ALA A 260 -7.68 -2.63 -2.60
N HIS A 261 -7.28 -1.51 -3.20
CA HIS A 261 -8.10 -0.72 -4.11
C HIS A 261 -8.30 -1.37 -5.49
N MET A 262 -7.46 -2.34 -5.85
CA MET A 262 -7.50 -2.96 -7.18
C MET A 262 -8.53 -4.07 -7.30
N PHE A 263 -8.83 -4.77 -6.20
CA PHE A 263 -9.56 -6.03 -6.20
C PHE A 263 -11.04 -5.92 -5.84
N GLY A 264 -11.80 -6.95 -6.24
CA GLY A 264 -13.21 -7.13 -5.91
C GLY A 264 -14.16 -6.38 -6.85
N ASP A 265 -15.47 -6.56 -6.62
CA ASP A 265 -16.52 -6.01 -7.49
C ASP A 265 -16.52 -4.46 -7.48
N ARG A 266 -16.05 -3.87 -6.40
CA ARG A 266 -15.94 -2.42 -6.22
C ARG A 266 -14.47 -1.93 -6.25
N GLY A 267 -13.55 -2.76 -6.78
CA GLY A 267 -12.17 -2.39 -7.03
C GLY A 267 -12.01 -1.57 -8.31
N LEU A 268 -10.93 -0.79 -8.41
CA LEU A 268 -10.66 0.08 -9.57
C LEU A 268 -10.62 -0.70 -10.89
N VAL A 269 -10.09 -1.93 -10.87
CA VAL A 269 -10.05 -2.80 -12.06
C VAL A 269 -11.46 -3.10 -12.57
N THR A 270 -12.37 -3.48 -11.68
CA THR A 270 -13.76 -3.79 -12.05
C THR A 270 -14.50 -2.52 -12.46
N LEU A 271 -14.37 -1.44 -11.68
CA LEU A 271 -15.03 -0.18 -11.98
C LEU A 271 -14.64 0.40 -13.34
N LEU A 272 -13.38 0.29 -13.75
CA LEU A 272 -12.94 0.74 -15.08
C LEU A 272 -13.46 -0.17 -16.19
N ARG A 273 -13.50 -1.49 -15.97
CA ARG A 273 -14.12 -2.43 -16.95
C ARG A 273 -15.59 -2.15 -17.20
N GLU A 274 -16.36 -1.88 -16.14
CA GLU A 274 -17.77 -1.49 -16.23
C GLU A 274 -17.99 -0.19 -17.01
N ARG A 275 -16.96 0.65 -17.10
CA ARG A 275 -16.95 1.91 -17.87
C ARG A 275 -16.39 1.77 -19.28
N GLY A 276 -16.15 0.52 -19.72
CA GLY A 276 -15.74 0.22 -21.08
C GLY A 276 -14.25 0.23 -21.37
N TYR A 277 -13.41 0.37 -20.34
CA TYR A 277 -11.96 0.21 -20.50
C TYR A 277 -11.60 -1.28 -20.59
N LEU A 278 -10.68 -1.63 -21.48
CA LEU A 278 -10.05 -2.94 -21.47
C LEU A 278 -8.98 -2.92 -20.37
N VAL A 279 -9.16 -3.75 -19.33
CA VAL A 279 -8.23 -3.82 -18.20
C VAL A 279 -7.74 -5.26 -18.02
N GLU A 280 -6.46 -5.48 -18.30
CA GLU A 280 -5.83 -6.80 -18.28
C GLU A 280 -4.66 -6.82 -17.30
N ARG A 281 -4.53 -7.92 -16.54
CA ARG A 281 -3.37 -8.16 -15.71
C ARG A 281 -2.14 -8.38 -16.59
N VAL A 282 -1.08 -7.63 -16.34
CA VAL A 282 0.22 -7.87 -16.95
C VAL A 282 0.77 -9.19 -16.41
N ARG A 283 1.12 -10.09 -17.33
CA ARG A 283 1.76 -11.36 -16.99
C ARG A 283 3.17 -11.37 -17.54
N PRO A 284 4.16 -11.97 -16.83
CA PRO A 284 5.48 -12.13 -17.40
C PRO A 284 5.39 -12.86 -18.72
N THR A 285 6.05 -12.35 -19.73
CA THR A 285 6.25 -13.09 -20.97
C THR A 285 7.01 -14.36 -20.61
N ALA A 286 6.49 -15.53 -20.94
CA ALA A 286 7.22 -16.78 -20.80
C ALA A 286 8.55 -16.59 -21.57
N ALA A 287 9.68 -16.74 -20.89
CA ALA A 287 10.99 -16.70 -21.56
C ALA A 287 10.95 -17.76 -22.66
N SER A 288 11.09 -17.31 -23.92
CA SER A 288 11.21 -18.23 -25.05
C SER A 288 12.34 -19.20 -24.74
N PRO A 289 12.15 -20.53 -24.89
CA PRO A 289 13.22 -21.47 -24.63
C PRO A 289 14.39 -21.10 -25.56
N SER A 290 15.55 -20.83 -24.98
CA SER A 290 16.77 -20.59 -25.73
C SER A 290 17.02 -21.81 -26.59
N THR A 291 16.85 -21.65 -27.90
CA THR A 291 17.21 -22.68 -28.87
C THR A 291 18.73 -22.81 -28.82
N SER A 292 19.24 -23.76 -28.02
CA SER A 292 20.64 -24.13 -28.07
C SER A 292 20.87 -24.78 -29.43
N VAL A 293 21.40 -24.01 -30.36
CA VAL A 293 21.97 -24.55 -31.59
C VAL A 293 23.14 -25.45 -31.18
N ARG A 294 22.93 -26.76 -31.19
CA ARG A 294 24.00 -27.73 -31.12
C ARG A 294 24.74 -27.64 -32.47
N THR A 295 25.84 -26.91 -32.52
CA THR A 295 26.82 -27.09 -33.55
C THR A 295 27.44 -28.47 -33.40
N ARG A 296 27.09 -29.38 -34.32
CA ARG A 296 27.83 -30.61 -34.52
C ARG A 296 29.10 -30.23 -35.28
N GLY A 297 30.25 -30.37 -34.65
CA GLY A 297 31.56 -30.49 -35.26
C GLY A 297 32.07 -31.90 -35.09
#